data_b76af70bac950874d9ffae7807109ce2
#
_entry.id   b76af70bac950874d9ffae7807109ce2
#
_cell.length_a   1.000
_cell.length_b   1.000
_cell.length_c   1.000
_cell.angle_alpha   90.00
_cell.angle_beta   90.00
_cell.angle_gamma   90.00
#
_symmetry.space_group_name_H-M   'P 1'
#
loop_
_entity.id
_entity.type
_entity.pdbx_description
1 polymer ?
#
loop_
_entity_poly.entity_id
_entity_poly.type
_entity_poly.pdbx_seq_one_letter_code
_entity_poly.pdbx_strand_id
1 'polypeptide(L)'
;MSFYNLDIEKSLLASLMSIEKSLEHVVSKIDINDFASAKHELIFQAVKALDKNGLPYDTVMVHDWLAANNYSDAVSDSYLAEILSTSPATLFNLVAYADRIL
;
A
#
# COMPACT_ATOMS: atom_id res chain seq x y z
N MET A 1 2.44 24.86 3.70
CA MET A 1 1.29 23.99 3.78
C MET A 1 1.60 22.67 3.08
N SER A 2 1.39 21.59 3.77
CA SER A 2 1.57 20.28 3.17
C SER A 2 0.30 19.88 2.44
N PHE A 3 0.45 19.50 1.19
CA PHE A 3 -0.63 18.89 0.46
C PHE A 3 -0.46 17.39 0.50
N TYR A 4 -1.45 16.74 1.05
CA TYR A 4 -1.48 15.29 1.02
C TYR A 4 -2.22 14.88 -0.22
N ASN A 5 -1.58 14.08 -1.04
CA ASN A 5 -2.25 13.55 -2.20
C ASN A 5 -2.62 12.10 -1.93
N LEU A 6 -3.82 11.91 -1.41
CA LEU A 6 -4.30 10.58 -1.06
C LEU A 6 -4.48 9.69 -2.29
N ASP A 7 -4.72 10.30 -3.45
CA ASP A 7 -4.85 9.55 -4.69
C ASP A 7 -3.50 8.97 -5.12
N ILE A 8 -2.41 9.70 -4.89
CA ILE A 8 -1.07 9.20 -5.14
C ILE A 8 -0.76 8.04 -4.20
N GLU A 9 -1.11 8.16 -2.91
CA GLU A 9 -0.93 7.08 -1.94
C GLU A 9 -1.71 5.85 -2.35
N LYS A 10 -2.97 6.02 -2.77
CA LYS A 10 -3.80 4.91 -3.23
C LYS A 10 -3.18 4.21 -4.44
N SER A 11 -2.70 4.99 -5.41
CA SER A 11 -2.09 4.42 -6.62
C SER A 11 -0.80 3.66 -6.29
N LEU A 12 -0.01 4.20 -5.36
CA LEU A 12 1.19 3.52 -4.89
C LEU A 12 0.84 2.17 -4.28
N LEU A 13 -0.13 2.15 -3.37
CA LEU A 13 -0.55 0.92 -2.69
C LEU A 13 -1.20 -0.07 -3.66
N ALA A 14 -2.01 0.43 -4.61
CA ALA A 14 -2.61 -0.42 -5.63
C ALA A 14 -1.52 -1.12 -6.46
N SER A 15 -0.48 -0.38 -6.81
CA SER A 15 0.65 -0.93 -7.58
C SER A 15 1.40 -1.99 -6.77
N LEU A 16 1.62 -1.73 -5.48
CA LEU A 16 2.28 -2.70 -4.60
C LEU A 16 1.48 -3.99 -4.51
N MET A 17 0.17 -3.90 -4.32
CA MET A 17 -0.69 -5.08 -4.16
C MET A 17 -0.98 -5.80 -5.47
N SER A 18 -0.76 -5.15 -6.62
CA SER A 18 -1.07 -5.72 -7.94
C SER A 18 0.15 -6.29 -8.65
N ILE A 19 1.35 -5.82 -8.31
CA ILE A 19 2.57 -6.20 -9.01
C ILE A 19 3.45 -7.01 -8.07
N GLU A 20 3.70 -8.25 -8.46
CA GLU A 20 4.51 -9.18 -7.66
C GLU A 20 5.91 -8.60 -7.42
N LYS A 21 6.38 -8.70 -6.19
CA LYS A 21 7.71 -8.25 -5.76
C LYS A 21 7.97 -6.76 -6.01
N SER A 22 6.92 -5.98 -6.11
CA SER A 22 7.06 -4.56 -6.41
C SER A 22 7.68 -3.75 -5.28
N LEU A 23 7.56 -4.20 -4.04
CA LEU A 23 8.09 -3.48 -2.88
C LEU A 23 9.60 -3.25 -3.00
N GLU A 24 10.35 -4.16 -3.60
CA GLU A 24 11.80 -4.05 -3.72
C GLU A 24 12.22 -2.78 -4.47
N HIS A 25 11.35 -2.24 -5.33
CA HIS A 25 11.64 -1.03 -6.10
C HIS A 25 11.51 0.25 -5.30
N VAL A 26 10.83 0.22 -4.17
CA VAL A 26 10.53 1.43 -3.40
C VAL A 26 10.85 1.31 -1.92
N VAL A 27 11.23 0.14 -1.44
CA VAL A 27 11.43 -0.11 0.00
C VAL A 27 12.50 0.80 0.61
N SER A 28 13.47 1.22 -0.17
CA SER A 28 14.53 2.12 0.30
C SER A 28 14.12 3.60 0.23
N LYS A 29 13.01 3.91 -0.43
CA LYS A 29 12.56 5.28 -0.66
C LYS A 29 11.47 5.74 0.28
N ILE A 30 10.60 4.82 0.70
CA ILE A 30 9.41 5.17 1.50
C ILE A 30 9.34 4.32 2.76
N ASP A 31 8.70 4.87 3.77
CA ASP A 31 8.46 4.19 5.04
C ASP A 31 7.02 4.48 5.47
N ILE A 32 6.59 3.78 6.52
CA ILE A 32 5.23 3.90 7.05
C ILE A 32 4.87 5.35 7.36
N ASN A 33 5.81 6.11 7.90
CA ASN A 33 5.58 7.48 8.32
C ASN A 33 5.41 8.47 7.15
N ASP A 34 5.66 8.03 5.93
CA ASP A 34 5.51 8.90 4.76
C ASP A 34 4.07 9.02 4.29
N PHE A 35 3.18 8.16 4.79
CA PHE A 35 1.77 8.19 4.42
C PHE A 35 0.99 9.16 5.30
N ALA A 36 0.14 9.97 4.68
CA ALA A 36 -0.72 10.91 5.38
C ALA A 36 -1.93 10.21 6.01
N SER A 37 -2.44 9.16 5.38
CA SER A 37 -3.61 8.43 5.84
C SER A 37 -3.22 7.30 6.77
N ALA A 38 -3.88 7.21 7.93
CA ALA A 38 -3.67 6.11 8.87
C ALA A 38 -4.02 4.76 8.24
N LYS A 39 -5.05 4.72 7.39
CA LYS A 39 -5.41 3.50 6.67
C LYS A 39 -4.29 3.05 5.74
N HIS A 40 -3.66 3.99 5.07
CA HIS A 40 -2.57 3.70 4.13
C HIS A 40 -1.33 3.23 4.88
N GLU A 41 -1.05 3.79 6.05
CA GLU A 41 0.03 3.30 6.90
C GLU A 41 -0.16 1.83 7.26
N LEU A 42 -1.38 1.45 7.62
CA LEU A 42 -1.69 0.08 7.98
C LEU A 42 -1.53 -0.87 6.78
N ILE A 43 -1.97 -0.45 5.61
CA ILE A 43 -1.82 -1.25 4.39
C ILE A 43 -0.33 -1.44 4.09
N PHE A 44 0.45 -0.38 4.15
CA PHE A 44 1.89 -0.46 3.89
C PHE A 44 2.59 -1.34 4.92
N GLN A 45 2.18 -1.25 6.18
CA GLN A 45 2.69 -2.10 7.25
C GLN A 45 2.42 -3.58 6.95
N ALA A 46 1.22 -3.89 6.46
CA ALA A 46 0.87 -5.25 6.07
C ALA A 46 1.77 -5.75 4.93
N VAL A 47 1.97 -4.92 3.91
CA VAL A 47 2.81 -5.25 2.76
C VAL A 47 4.24 -5.56 3.22
N LYS A 48 4.80 -4.72 4.08
CA LYS A 48 6.16 -4.93 4.59
C LYS A 48 6.27 -6.20 5.43
N ALA A 49 5.29 -6.46 6.28
CA ALA A 49 5.30 -7.65 7.14
C ALA A 49 5.21 -8.93 6.31
N LEU A 50 4.34 -8.94 5.30
CA LEU A 50 4.19 -10.09 4.41
C LEU A 50 5.47 -10.34 3.62
N ASP A 51 6.05 -9.28 3.07
CA ASP A 51 7.30 -9.39 2.33
C ASP A 51 8.43 -9.95 3.19
N LYS A 52 8.53 -9.47 4.43
CA LYS A 52 9.55 -9.93 5.36
C LYS A 52 9.45 -11.44 5.61
N ASN A 53 8.24 -12.00 5.55
CA ASN A 53 8.01 -13.42 5.76
C ASN A 53 8.02 -14.22 4.45
N GLY A 54 8.38 -13.59 3.35
CA GLY A 54 8.44 -14.27 2.05
C GLY A 54 7.08 -14.60 1.47
N LEU A 55 6.03 -13.88 1.88
CA LEU A 55 4.66 -14.12 1.46
C LEU A 55 4.21 -13.09 0.43
N PRO A 56 3.24 -13.46 -0.42
CA PRO A 56 2.62 -12.49 -1.33
C PRO A 56 1.92 -11.39 -0.54
N TYR A 57 1.82 -10.19 -1.13
CA TYR A 57 1.10 -9.08 -0.51
C TYR A 57 0.03 -8.50 -1.45
N ASP A 58 -0.69 -9.38 -2.11
CA ASP A 58 -1.90 -9.02 -2.84
C ASP A 58 -3.02 -8.66 -1.85
N THR A 59 -4.18 -8.25 -2.37
CA THR A 59 -5.28 -7.80 -1.51
C THR A 59 -5.78 -8.88 -0.57
N VAL A 60 -5.77 -10.13 -1.00
CA VAL A 60 -6.24 -11.25 -0.17
C VAL A 60 -5.33 -11.41 1.04
N MET A 61 -4.02 -11.44 0.82
CA MET A 61 -3.04 -11.59 1.89
C MET A 61 -2.99 -10.37 2.80
N VAL A 62 -3.08 -9.17 2.22
CA VAL A 62 -3.12 -7.93 2.99
C VAL A 62 -4.34 -7.90 3.90
N HIS A 63 -5.51 -8.27 3.37
CA HIS A 63 -6.73 -8.33 4.18
C HIS A 63 -6.59 -9.34 5.32
N ASP A 64 -6.06 -10.52 5.01
CA ASP A 64 -5.85 -11.55 6.03
C ASP A 64 -4.92 -11.06 7.14
N TRP A 65 -3.82 -10.40 6.77
CA TRP A 65 -2.89 -9.85 7.74
C TRP A 65 -3.55 -8.79 8.63
N LEU A 66 -4.32 -7.89 8.02
CA LEU A 66 -5.02 -6.84 8.75
C LEU A 66 -6.02 -7.44 9.74
N ALA A 67 -6.77 -8.44 9.30
CA ALA A 67 -7.74 -9.12 10.17
C ALA A 67 -7.04 -9.83 11.33
N ALA A 68 -5.94 -10.51 11.07
CA ALA A 68 -5.19 -11.24 12.09
C ALA A 68 -4.58 -10.30 13.13
N ASN A 69 -4.35 -9.04 12.76
CA ASN A 69 -3.79 -8.04 13.68
C ASN A 69 -4.85 -7.06 14.22
N ASN A 70 -6.13 -7.39 14.05
CA ASN A 70 -7.26 -6.61 14.56
C ASN A 70 -7.42 -5.23 13.91
N TYR A 71 -7.03 -5.10 12.64
CA TYR A 71 -7.15 -3.85 11.89
C TYR A 71 -8.26 -3.88 10.84
N SER A 72 -9.08 -4.95 10.79
CA SER A 72 -10.12 -5.07 9.76
C SER A 72 -11.21 -4.01 9.87
N ASP A 73 -11.43 -3.45 11.05
CA ASP A 73 -12.38 -2.35 11.23
C ASP A 73 -11.82 -1.02 10.69
N ALA A 74 -10.51 -0.84 10.76
CA ALA A 74 -9.87 0.37 10.26
C ALA A 74 -9.72 0.34 8.75
N VAL A 75 -9.43 -0.83 8.18
CA VAL A 75 -9.25 -1.00 6.73
C VAL A 75 -10.13 -2.16 6.28
N SER A 76 -11.25 -1.83 5.64
CA SER A 76 -12.21 -2.82 5.18
C SER A 76 -11.82 -3.42 3.83
N ASP A 77 -12.43 -4.57 3.51
CA ASP A 77 -12.33 -5.16 2.18
C ASP A 77 -12.78 -4.19 1.10
N SER A 78 -13.86 -3.46 1.38
CA SER A 78 -14.41 -2.48 0.43
C SER A 78 -13.39 -1.40 0.12
N TYR A 79 -12.64 -0.97 1.11
CA TYR A 79 -11.61 0.06 0.89
C TYR A 79 -10.46 -0.47 0.02
N LEU A 80 -10.01 -1.69 0.28
CA LEU A 80 -8.98 -2.31 -0.55
C LEU A 80 -9.45 -2.47 -2.00
N ALA A 81 -10.69 -2.92 -2.18
CA ALA A 81 -11.28 -3.05 -3.50
C ALA A 81 -11.39 -1.71 -4.21
N GLU A 82 -11.76 -0.65 -3.49
CA GLU A 82 -11.85 0.69 -4.04
C GLU A 82 -10.47 1.15 -4.55
N ILE A 83 -9.43 0.96 -3.77
CA ILE A 83 -8.07 1.33 -4.18
C ILE A 83 -7.71 0.65 -5.50
N LEU A 84 -7.95 -0.65 -5.59
CA LEU A 84 -7.60 -1.40 -6.80
C LEU A 84 -8.43 -0.99 -8.02
N SER A 85 -9.70 -0.67 -7.82
CA SER A 85 -10.60 -0.38 -8.94
C SER A 85 -10.48 1.05 -9.45
N THR A 86 -9.99 1.99 -8.63
CA THR A 86 -9.97 3.40 -8.99
C THR A 86 -8.57 3.96 -9.25
N SER A 87 -7.53 3.17 -8.98
CA SER A 87 -6.16 3.68 -9.05
C SER A 87 -5.36 2.94 -10.12
N PRO A 88 -4.58 3.65 -10.95
CA PRO A 88 -3.71 2.98 -11.91
C PRO A 88 -2.60 2.23 -11.18
N ALA A 89 -2.29 1.02 -11.67
CA ALA A 89 -1.32 0.14 -11.04
C ALA A 89 -0.30 -0.33 -12.07
N THR A 90 0.79 0.43 -12.22
CA THR A 90 1.90 0.07 -13.09
C THR A 90 3.21 0.26 -12.34
N LEU A 91 4.25 -0.47 -12.76
CA LEU A 91 5.56 -0.33 -12.14
C LEU A 91 6.12 1.08 -12.34
N PHE A 92 5.88 1.67 -13.49
CA PHE A 92 6.30 3.04 -13.77
C PHE A 92 5.66 4.02 -12.79
N ASN A 93 4.35 3.90 -12.57
CA ASN A 93 3.64 4.76 -11.63
C ASN A 93 4.10 4.52 -10.19
N LEU A 94 4.39 3.28 -9.83
CA LEU A 94 4.86 2.94 -8.49
C LEU A 94 6.11 3.74 -8.13
N VAL A 95 7.11 3.71 -9.00
CA VAL A 95 8.38 4.40 -8.76
C VAL A 95 8.18 5.92 -8.76
N ALA A 96 7.41 6.43 -9.72
CA ALA A 96 7.15 7.87 -9.82
C ALA A 96 6.39 8.38 -8.58
N TYR A 97 5.41 7.63 -8.12
CA TYR A 97 4.60 8.05 -6.96
C TYR A 97 5.35 7.92 -5.64
N ALA A 98 6.27 6.97 -5.54
CA ALA A 98 7.12 6.87 -4.36
C ALA A 98 7.95 8.15 -4.17
N ASP A 99 8.43 8.73 -5.25
CA ASP A 99 9.16 10.00 -5.18
C ASP A 99 8.26 11.17 -4.80
N ARG A 100 6.98 11.10 -5.14
CA ARG A 100 6.02 12.19 -4.87
C ARG A 100 5.46 12.16 -3.44
N ILE A 101 5.45 11.01 -2.80
CA ILE A 101 4.91 10.88 -1.44
C ILE A 101 5.87 11.42 -0.39
N LEU A 102 7.12 11.56 -0.73
CA LEU A 102 8.14 12.13 0.15
C LEU A 102 8.08 13.65 0.09
#